data_31fb28b1bf0a7b382ba6f213dc5736d2
#
_entry.id   31fb28b1bf0a7b382ba6f213dc5736d2
#
_cell.length_a   1.000
_cell.length_b   1.000
_cell.length_c   1.000
_cell.angle_alpha   90.00
_cell.angle_beta   90.00
_cell.angle_gamma   90.00
#
_symmetry.space_group_name_H-M   'P 1'
#
loop_
_entity.id
_entity.type
_entity.pdbx_description
1 polymer ?
#
loop_
_entity_poly.entity_id
_entity_poly.type
_entity_poly.pdbx_seq_one_letter_code
_entity_poly.pdbx_strand_id
1 'polypeptide(L)'
;PRILQVSGIGNAKKLKNLGIEIINESEGVGQNLQDHLMFRPVYKVKNLKSLNSKINSLFGNFLIGLEYIFKQSGPMTMGASQVCGFVKSDPSRATPNLQFHVQPISTDILGASKMHDFDGITPTVANVRPTSRGEINITSADTRDNPKIKMNYLSTQDDRDVAAKGLKIVRKIMLETETFKKYEPEEYRPGAHITDDEELVQAASEYSQTIFHPVGTCKMGKGDEAVVNDKLLAHGLKNLRVVDASIMPN
;
A
#
# COMPACT_ATOMS: atom_id res chain seq x y z
N PRO A 1 -17.50 5.42 2.06
CA PRO A 1 -18.64 4.76 1.39
C PRO A 1 -19.58 4.04 2.37
N ARG A 2 -19.05 3.37 3.42
CA ARG A 2 -19.86 2.59 4.38
C ARG A 2 -21.00 3.41 5.00
N ILE A 3 -20.70 4.61 5.51
CA ILE A 3 -21.71 5.50 6.11
C ILE A 3 -22.81 5.83 5.10
N LEU A 4 -22.48 6.12 3.86
CA LEU A 4 -23.45 6.38 2.81
C LEU A 4 -24.35 5.16 2.57
N GLN A 5 -23.75 3.97 2.42
CA GLN A 5 -24.48 2.72 2.15
C GLN A 5 -25.47 2.39 3.26
N VAL A 6 -25.07 2.41 4.54
CA VAL A 6 -26.00 2.14 5.66
C VAL A 6 -27.06 3.23 5.82
N SER A 7 -26.85 4.41 5.24
CA SER A 7 -27.83 5.51 5.21
C SER A 7 -28.72 5.49 3.97
N GLY A 8 -28.75 4.40 3.20
CA GLY A 8 -29.62 4.29 2.01
C GLY A 8 -29.11 4.98 0.77
N ILE A 9 -27.79 5.34 0.71
CA ILE A 9 -27.16 6.03 -0.41
C ILE A 9 -26.16 5.07 -1.08
N GLY A 10 -26.47 4.59 -2.28
CA GLY A 10 -25.63 3.61 -2.98
C GLY A 10 -26.39 2.84 -4.05
N ASN A 11 -25.85 1.67 -4.44
CA ASN A 11 -26.51 0.79 -5.40
C ASN A 11 -27.83 0.25 -4.85
N ALA A 12 -28.95 0.65 -5.48
CA ALA A 12 -30.30 0.35 -4.99
C ALA A 12 -30.54 -1.16 -4.83
N LYS A 13 -30.09 -1.99 -5.77
CA LYS A 13 -30.27 -3.44 -5.73
C LYS A 13 -29.54 -4.06 -4.54
N LYS A 14 -28.28 -3.68 -4.32
CA LYS A 14 -27.48 -4.20 -3.18
C LYS A 14 -28.12 -3.80 -1.85
N LEU A 15 -28.54 -2.54 -1.69
CA LEU A 15 -29.10 -2.04 -0.45
C LEU A 15 -30.48 -2.65 -0.13
N LYS A 16 -31.35 -2.79 -1.13
CA LYS A 16 -32.66 -3.48 -0.97
C LYS A 16 -32.49 -4.91 -0.51
N ASN A 17 -31.50 -5.64 -1.02
CA ASN A 17 -31.21 -7.01 -0.61
C ASN A 17 -30.80 -7.12 0.88
N LEU A 18 -30.33 -6.02 1.47
CA LEU A 18 -29.97 -5.91 2.88
C LEU A 18 -31.10 -5.30 3.75
N GLY A 19 -32.30 -5.06 3.15
CA GLY A 19 -33.44 -4.47 3.84
C GLY A 19 -33.29 -2.97 4.13
N ILE A 20 -32.39 -2.28 3.40
CA ILE A 20 -32.15 -0.83 3.57
C ILE A 20 -33.03 -0.05 2.62
N GLU A 21 -33.77 0.93 3.16
CA GLU A 21 -34.54 1.88 2.38
C GLU A 21 -33.62 2.76 1.53
N ILE A 22 -34.01 3.00 0.25
CA ILE A 22 -33.22 3.80 -0.67
C ILE A 22 -33.59 5.27 -0.50
N ILE A 23 -32.62 6.04 -0.05
CA ILE A 23 -32.70 7.51 0.04
C ILE A 23 -32.23 8.17 -1.26
N ASN A 24 -31.11 7.65 -1.82
CA ASN A 24 -30.58 8.16 -3.09
C ASN A 24 -29.80 7.05 -3.80
N GLU A 25 -30.17 6.76 -5.04
CA GLU A 25 -29.42 5.82 -5.87
C GLU A 25 -28.11 6.45 -6.34
N SER A 26 -26.99 5.80 -6.08
CA SER A 26 -25.66 6.27 -6.45
C SER A 26 -24.74 5.08 -6.68
N GLU A 27 -24.58 4.68 -7.94
CA GLU A 27 -23.83 3.48 -8.34
C GLU A 27 -22.36 3.55 -7.97
N GLY A 28 -21.78 4.75 -7.93
CA GLY A 28 -20.37 4.97 -7.62
C GLY A 28 -19.98 4.74 -6.14
N VAL A 29 -20.97 4.72 -5.23
CA VAL A 29 -20.66 4.57 -3.81
C VAL A 29 -20.08 3.19 -3.52
N GLY A 30 -18.85 3.16 -3.03
CA GLY A 30 -18.10 1.94 -2.75
C GLY A 30 -17.37 1.34 -3.94
N GLN A 31 -17.50 1.90 -5.15
CA GLN A 31 -16.80 1.48 -6.35
C GLN A 31 -15.47 2.24 -6.53
N ASN A 32 -14.66 1.85 -7.52
CA ASN A 32 -13.41 2.54 -7.86
C ASN A 32 -12.36 2.56 -6.73
N LEU A 33 -12.38 1.59 -5.82
CA LEU A 33 -11.37 1.47 -4.77
C LEU A 33 -9.98 1.32 -5.39
N GLN A 34 -9.08 2.18 -5.00
CA GLN A 34 -7.68 2.20 -5.41
C GLN A 34 -6.80 2.24 -4.18
N ASP A 35 -5.64 1.60 -4.26
CA ASP A 35 -4.62 1.62 -3.20
C ASP A 35 -3.27 1.23 -3.78
N HIS A 36 -2.20 1.57 -3.06
CA HIS A 36 -0.87 1.17 -3.43
C HIS A 36 -0.53 -0.20 -2.82
N LEU A 37 -0.37 -1.22 -3.67
CA LEU A 37 0.20 -2.50 -3.25
C LEU A 37 1.71 -2.36 -3.14
N MET A 38 2.24 -2.58 -1.96
CA MET A 38 3.66 -2.51 -1.68
C MET A 38 4.29 -3.89 -1.65
N PHE A 39 5.21 -4.15 -2.57
CA PHE A 39 6.07 -5.31 -2.54
C PHE A 39 7.23 -5.09 -1.58
N ARG A 40 7.62 -6.14 -0.86
CA ARG A 40 8.60 -6.06 0.22
C ARG A 40 9.75 -7.07 0.04
N PRO A 41 10.57 -6.93 -1.02
CA PRO A 41 11.77 -7.75 -1.15
C PRO A 41 12.70 -7.53 0.05
N VAL A 42 13.36 -8.60 0.48
CA VAL A 42 14.29 -8.58 1.61
C VAL A 42 15.65 -9.03 1.14
N TYR A 43 16.67 -8.26 1.50
CA TYR A 43 18.07 -8.57 1.24
C TYR A 43 18.82 -8.76 2.55
N LYS A 44 19.51 -9.90 2.67
CA LYS A 44 20.54 -10.08 3.70
C LYS A 44 21.75 -9.26 3.30
N VAL A 45 22.43 -8.68 4.26
CA VAL A 45 23.63 -7.87 4.02
C VAL A 45 24.74 -8.27 4.97
N LYS A 46 25.99 -8.14 4.50
CA LYS A 46 27.20 -8.30 5.32
C LYS A 46 27.88 -6.94 5.47
N ASN A 47 28.74 -6.83 6.48
CA ASN A 47 29.52 -5.62 6.75
C ASN A 47 28.66 -4.34 6.96
N LEU A 48 27.39 -4.50 7.23
CA LEU A 48 26.44 -3.45 7.58
C LEU A 48 25.59 -3.94 8.75
N LYS A 49 25.50 -3.13 9.81
CA LYS A 49 24.58 -3.42 10.92
C LYS A 49 23.23 -2.78 10.67
N SER A 50 22.23 -3.62 10.44
CA SER A 50 20.84 -3.19 10.40
C SER A 50 20.29 -2.96 11.81
N LEU A 51 19.05 -2.48 11.93
CA LEU A 51 18.40 -2.35 13.23
C LEU A 51 17.90 -3.68 13.80
N ASN A 52 17.92 -4.77 13.03
CA ASN A 52 17.39 -6.07 13.44
C ASN A 52 17.97 -6.56 14.77
N SER A 53 19.31 -6.60 14.86
CA SER A 53 19.99 -7.09 16.05
C SER A 53 19.71 -6.25 17.31
N LYS A 54 19.57 -4.93 17.13
CA LYS A 54 19.24 -4.02 18.24
C LYS A 54 17.81 -4.22 18.71
N ILE A 55 16.84 -4.31 17.78
CA ILE A 55 15.42 -4.45 18.10
C ILE A 55 15.11 -5.84 18.69
N ASN A 56 15.80 -6.89 18.26
CA ASN A 56 15.64 -8.23 18.83
C ASN A 56 16.30 -8.41 20.21
N SER A 57 17.09 -7.44 20.68
CA SER A 57 17.78 -7.48 21.96
C SER A 57 17.09 -6.63 23.02
N LEU A 58 16.81 -7.20 24.20
CA LEU A 58 16.27 -6.43 25.34
C LEU A 58 17.19 -5.28 25.72
N PHE A 59 18.50 -5.53 25.76
CA PHE A 59 19.50 -4.50 26.04
C PHE A 59 19.56 -3.45 24.93
N GLY A 60 19.45 -3.86 23.66
CA GLY A 60 19.36 -2.96 22.51
C GLY A 60 18.15 -2.03 22.60
N ASN A 61 16.97 -2.57 22.91
CA ASN A 61 15.75 -1.80 23.10
C ASN A 61 15.87 -0.82 24.27
N PHE A 62 16.48 -1.24 25.36
CA PHE A 62 16.76 -0.36 26.51
C PHE A 62 17.66 0.83 26.11
N LEU A 63 18.74 0.57 25.37
CA LEU A 63 19.64 1.64 24.89
C LEU A 63 18.93 2.60 23.91
N ILE A 64 18.12 2.06 22.99
CA ILE A 64 17.30 2.88 22.06
C ILE A 64 16.34 3.79 22.87
N GLY A 65 15.70 3.24 23.90
CA GLY A 65 14.83 4.00 24.80
C GLY A 65 15.58 5.11 25.55
N LEU A 66 16.74 4.81 26.11
CA LEU A 66 17.59 5.81 26.79
C LEU A 66 18.04 6.92 25.83
N GLU A 67 18.49 6.56 24.63
CA GLU A 67 18.88 7.54 23.61
C GLU A 67 17.74 8.49 23.31
N TYR A 68 16.52 7.96 23.13
CA TYR A 68 15.35 8.78 22.89
C TYR A 68 15.01 9.71 24.06
N ILE A 69 15.00 9.19 25.30
CA ILE A 69 14.64 9.98 26.51
C ILE A 69 15.63 11.13 26.74
N PHE A 70 16.95 10.82 26.66
CA PHE A 70 17.97 11.81 27.04
C PHE A 70 18.44 12.70 25.89
N LYS A 71 18.40 12.22 24.64
CA LYS A 71 18.94 12.93 23.48
C LYS A 71 17.89 13.30 22.44
N GLN A 72 16.68 12.74 22.54
CA GLN A 72 15.64 12.86 21.52
C GLN A 72 16.16 12.55 20.10
N SER A 73 16.96 11.49 20.02
CA SER A 73 17.61 11.02 18.78
C SER A 73 17.49 9.49 18.65
N GLY A 74 18.04 8.95 17.56
CA GLY A 74 18.07 7.51 17.31
C GLY A 74 16.81 6.94 16.64
N PRO A 75 16.68 5.62 16.60
CA PRO A 75 15.63 4.93 15.82
C PRO A 75 14.18 5.35 16.17
N MET A 76 13.92 5.76 17.42
CA MET A 76 12.56 6.18 17.82
C MET A 76 12.15 7.56 17.31
N THR A 77 13.06 8.34 16.73
CA THR A 77 12.75 9.64 16.14
C THR A 77 12.53 9.59 14.63
N MET A 78 12.68 8.41 14.03
CA MET A 78 12.64 8.23 12.58
C MET A 78 11.45 7.36 12.18
N GLY A 79 10.86 7.65 11.03
CA GLY A 79 9.97 6.72 10.37
C GLY A 79 10.73 5.45 9.95
N ALA A 80 10.02 4.33 9.82
CA ALA A 80 10.62 3.06 9.41
C ALA A 80 11.30 3.15 8.04
N SER A 81 10.76 3.98 7.14
CA SER A 81 11.30 4.24 5.81
C SER A 81 12.13 5.52 5.82
N GLN A 82 13.46 5.38 5.77
CA GLN A 82 14.38 6.51 5.87
C GLN A 82 14.69 7.16 4.52
N VAL A 83 14.58 6.40 3.45
CA VAL A 83 14.81 6.88 2.08
C VAL A 83 13.57 6.59 1.26
N CYS A 84 13.12 7.60 0.54
CA CYS A 84 12.00 7.51 -0.40
C CYS A 84 12.44 8.04 -1.76
N GLY A 85 12.03 7.38 -2.82
CA GLY A 85 12.33 7.79 -4.18
C GLY A 85 11.17 7.50 -5.14
N PHE A 86 11.04 8.33 -6.17
CA PHE A 86 10.06 8.14 -7.24
C PHE A 86 10.77 7.99 -8.58
N VAL A 87 10.43 6.93 -9.31
CA VAL A 87 10.99 6.66 -10.63
C VAL A 87 9.91 6.21 -11.60
N LYS A 88 10.24 6.27 -12.89
CA LYS A 88 9.39 5.68 -13.93
C LYS A 88 9.70 4.20 -14.07
N SER A 89 8.68 3.34 -14.11
CA SER A 89 8.85 1.92 -14.44
C SER A 89 9.32 1.72 -15.88
N ASP A 90 9.04 2.71 -16.73
CA ASP A 90 9.40 2.72 -18.14
C ASP A 90 9.61 4.19 -18.57
N PRO A 91 10.64 4.50 -19.40
CA PRO A 91 10.89 5.86 -19.88
C PRO A 91 9.72 6.52 -20.60
N SER A 92 8.84 5.73 -21.23
CA SER A 92 7.65 6.21 -21.95
C SER A 92 6.55 6.77 -21.03
N ARG A 93 6.57 6.45 -19.73
CA ARG A 93 5.59 6.99 -18.78
C ARG A 93 5.73 8.51 -18.66
N ALA A 94 4.61 9.23 -18.67
CA ALA A 94 4.60 10.69 -18.56
C ALA A 94 5.21 11.16 -17.23
N THR A 95 4.87 10.48 -16.13
CA THR A 95 5.31 10.80 -14.76
C THR A 95 5.86 9.56 -14.05
N PRO A 96 6.66 9.71 -12.99
CA PRO A 96 7.00 8.60 -12.11
C PRO A 96 5.76 7.87 -11.61
N ASN A 97 5.80 6.54 -11.68
CA ASN A 97 4.71 5.67 -11.27
C ASN A 97 5.15 4.59 -10.27
N LEU A 98 6.44 4.54 -9.93
CA LEU A 98 6.97 3.70 -8.86
C LEU A 98 7.46 4.57 -7.71
N GLN A 99 7.13 4.16 -6.49
CA GLN A 99 7.64 4.72 -5.25
C GLN A 99 8.42 3.66 -4.49
N PHE A 100 9.62 4.02 -4.06
CA PHE A 100 10.49 3.19 -3.23
C PHE A 100 10.51 3.72 -1.81
N HIS A 101 10.54 2.80 -0.85
CA HIS A 101 10.82 3.08 0.55
C HIS A 101 11.89 2.12 1.02
N VAL A 102 13.00 2.61 1.53
CA VAL A 102 14.10 1.78 2.02
C VAL A 102 14.09 1.76 3.54
N GLN A 103 14.01 0.57 4.09
CA GLN A 103 13.97 0.31 5.52
C GLN A 103 15.23 -0.42 5.95
N PRO A 104 16.01 0.06 6.95
CA PRO A 104 17.18 -0.63 7.47
C PRO A 104 16.81 -1.73 8.48
N ILE A 105 15.67 -2.37 8.25
CA ILE A 105 15.12 -3.49 9.01
C ILE A 105 14.55 -4.53 8.06
N SER A 106 14.41 -5.76 8.53
CA SER A 106 13.70 -6.80 7.81
C SER A 106 12.90 -7.70 8.75
N THR A 107 11.68 -8.04 8.32
CA THR A 107 10.73 -8.88 9.06
C THR A 107 9.81 -9.60 8.10
N ASP A 108 9.20 -10.70 8.52
CA ASP A 108 8.21 -11.42 7.74
C ASP A 108 6.92 -10.63 7.55
N ILE A 109 6.48 -9.96 8.60
CA ILE A 109 5.20 -9.23 8.62
C ILE A 109 5.45 -7.79 9.05
N LEU A 110 4.93 -6.81 8.31
CA LEU A 110 5.03 -5.42 8.71
C LEU A 110 4.30 -5.19 10.05
N GLY A 111 4.99 -4.49 10.97
CA GLY A 111 4.48 -4.27 12.32
C GLY A 111 4.74 -5.42 13.28
N ALA A 112 5.44 -6.47 12.86
CA ALA A 112 5.86 -7.54 13.78
C ALA A 112 6.82 -7.01 14.84
N SER A 113 6.74 -7.57 16.04
CA SER A 113 7.63 -7.24 17.15
C SER A 113 9.02 -7.90 17.03
N LYS A 114 9.14 -8.93 16.18
CA LYS A 114 10.38 -9.66 15.95
C LYS A 114 10.91 -9.40 14.54
N MET A 115 12.16 -8.99 14.45
CA MET A 115 12.90 -8.87 13.19
C MET A 115 13.58 -10.20 12.85
N HIS A 116 14.04 -10.35 11.59
CA HIS A 116 14.88 -11.50 11.23
C HIS A 116 16.17 -11.54 12.07
N ASP A 117 16.70 -12.73 12.28
CA ASP A 117 17.91 -12.95 13.08
C ASP A 117 19.23 -12.61 12.33
N PHE A 118 19.12 -12.05 11.14
CA PHE A 118 20.24 -11.58 10.31
C PHE A 118 20.14 -10.06 10.04
N ASP A 119 21.25 -9.44 9.66
CA ASP A 119 21.25 -8.06 9.20
C ASP A 119 20.59 -7.99 7.83
N GLY A 120 19.52 -7.20 7.70
CA GLY A 120 18.72 -7.12 6.48
C GLY A 120 18.21 -5.73 6.18
N ILE A 121 17.98 -5.50 4.89
CA ILE A 121 17.38 -4.28 4.33
C ILE A 121 16.12 -4.68 3.57
N THR A 122 15.08 -3.88 3.69
CA THR A 122 13.83 -4.03 2.94
C THR A 122 13.62 -2.83 2.03
N PRO A 123 14.08 -2.88 0.77
CA PRO A 123 13.80 -1.85 -0.24
C PRO A 123 12.43 -2.13 -0.87
N THR A 124 11.39 -1.55 -0.30
CA THR A 124 10.02 -1.77 -0.81
C THR A 124 9.76 -0.96 -2.06
N VAL A 125 8.86 -1.45 -2.91
CA VAL A 125 8.40 -0.77 -4.12
C VAL A 125 6.90 -0.89 -4.28
N ALA A 126 6.25 0.21 -4.68
CA ALA A 126 4.81 0.26 -4.94
C ALA A 126 4.51 0.98 -6.26
N ASN A 127 3.50 0.49 -6.99
CA ASN A 127 2.90 1.24 -8.10
C ASN A 127 1.97 2.31 -7.52
N VAL A 128 2.30 3.60 -7.74
CA VAL A 128 1.49 4.74 -7.25
C VAL A 128 0.48 5.24 -8.29
N ARG A 129 0.35 4.54 -9.41
CA ARG A 129 -0.63 4.79 -10.46
C ARG A 129 -1.33 3.49 -10.89
N PRO A 130 -1.94 2.75 -9.92
CA PRO A 130 -2.54 1.46 -10.24
C PRO A 130 -3.75 1.64 -11.18
N THR A 131 -3.92 0.67 -12.08
CA THR A 131 -5.07 0.59 -12.98
C THR A 131 -6.13 -0.40 -12.49
N SER A 132 -5.78 -1.31 -11.59
CA SER A 132 -6.72 -2.20 -10.91
C SER A 132 -7.72 -1.41 -10.07
N ARG A 133 -8.97 -1.87 -10.05
CA ARG A 133 -10.05 -1.25 -9.28
C ARG A 133 -10.75 -2.28 -8.43
N GLY A 134 -11.01 -1.90 -7.19
CA GLY A 134 -11.73 -2.70 -6.21
C GLY A 134 -13.05 -2.06 -5.79
N GLU A 135 -13.63 -2.62 -4.73
CA GLU A 135 -14.91 -2.15 -4.20
C GLU A 135 -15.01 -2.35 -2.69
N ILE A 136 -15.87 -1.56 -2.04
CA ILE A 136 -16.27 -1.70 -0.64
C ILE A 136 -17.78 -1.80 -0.58
N ASN A 137 -18.30 -2.89 -0.01
CA ASN A 137 -19.74 -3.11 0.16
C ASN A 137 -20.05 -3.49 1.60
N ILE A 138 -21.11 -2.94 2.18
CA ILE A 138 -21.64 -3.41 3.45
C ILE A 138 -22.21 -4.82 3.30
N THR A 139 -22.21 -5.58 4.38
CA THR A 139 -22.69 -6.97 4.43
C THR A 139 -24.04 -7.10 5.15
N SER A 140 -24.43 -6.06 5.90
CA SER A 140 -25.72 -5.97 6.61
C SER A 140 -26.09 -4.49 6.82
N ALA A 141 -27.27 -4.25 7.38
CA ALA A 141 -27.72 -2.94 7.84
C ALA A 141 -27.11 -2.54 9.19
N ASP A 142 -26.48 -3.48 9.92
CA ASP A 142 -25.84 -3.19 11.21
C ASP A 142 -24.52 -2.47 10.99
N THR A 143 -24.39 -1.27 11.57
CA THR A 143 -23.18 -0.45 11.46
C THR A 143 -21.97 -1.04 12.19
N ARG A 144 -22.13 -2.07 13.01
CA ARG A 144 -21.03 -2.78 13.71
C ARG A 144 -20.37 -3.83 12.82
N ASP A 145 -21.09 -4.34 11.82
CA ASP A 145 -20.57 -5.36 10.93
C ASP A 145 -19.50 -4.78 9.99
N ASN A 146 -18.41 -5.50 9.82
CA ASN A 146 -17.36 -5.08 8.92
C ASN A 146 -17.82 -5.16 7.45
N PRO A 147 -17.52 -4.15 6.64
CA PRO A 147 -17.79 -4.20 5.21
C PRO A 147 -16.89 -5.24 4.53
N LYS A 148 -17.37 -5.78 3.41
CA LYS A 148 -16.54 -6.57 2.50
C LYS A 148 -15.69 -5.62 1.67
N ILE A 149 -14.37 -5.70 1.84
CA ILE A 149 -13.38 -4.93 1.09
C ILE A 149 -12.74 -5.87 0.07
N LYS A 150 -12.88 -5.56 -1.21
CA LYS A 150 -12.23 -6.28 -2.30
C LYS A 150 -11.27 -5.32 -3.00
N MET A 151 -9.99 -5.45 -2.69
CA MET A 151 -8.95 -4.57 -3.24
C MET A 151 -8.72 -4.81 -4.74
N ASN A 152 -8.81 -6.08 -5.16
CA ASN A 152 -8.63 -6.51 -6.55
C ASN A 152 -7.26 -6.13 -7.13
N TYR A 153 -6.21 -6.15 -6.30
CA TYR A 153 -4.83 -5.87 -6.73
C TYR A 153 -4.39 -6.73 -7.91
N LEU A 154 -3.50 -6.20 -8.75
CA LEU A 154 -2.87 -6.88 -9.89
C LEU A 154 -3.88 -7.49 -10.89
N SER A 155 -5.11 -7.00 -10.92
CA SER A 155 -6.14 -7.51 -11.82
C SER A 155 -5.92 -7.11 -13.28
N THR A 156 -5.10 -6.10 -13.54
CA THR A 156 -4.74 -5.64 -14.88
C THR A 156 -3.32 -6.07 -15.25
N GLN A 157 -3.07 -6.27 -16.55
CA GLN A 157 -1.73 -6.60 -17.04
C GLN A 157 -0.76 -5.44 -16.77
N ASP A 158 -1.18 -4.18 -16.94
CA ASP A 158 -0.33 -3.02 -16.67
C ASP A 158 0.21 -3.02 -15.22
N ASP A 159 -0.62 -3.32 -14.23
CA ASP A 159 -0.18 -3.40 -12.83
C ASP A 159 0.83 -4.52 -12.59
N ARG A 160 0.66 -5.68 -13.24
CA ARG A 160 1.62 -6.79 -13.16
C ARG A 160 2.95 -6.44 -13.81
N ASP A 161 2.91 -5.84 -15.01
CA ASP A 161 4.13 -5.40 -15.72
C ASP A 161 4.89 -4.34 -14.92
N VAL A 162 4.19 -3.37 -14.33
CA VAL A 162 4.79 -2.33 -13.48
C VAL A 162 5.39 -2.95 -12.23
N ALA A 163 4.73 -3.92 -11.61
CA ALA A 163 5.25 -4.64 -10.45
C ALA A 163 6.55 -5.39 -10.77
N ALA A 164 6.58 -6.16 -11.87
CA ALA A 164 7.77 -6.88 -12.33
C ALA A 164 8.94 -5.92 -12.59
N LYS A 165 8.69 -4.83 -13.33
CA LYS A 165 9.70 -3.79 -13.59
C LYS A 165 10.21 -3.15 -12.29
N GLY A 166 9.32 -2.86 -11.34
CA GLY A 166 9.69 -2.31 -10.04
C GLY A 166 10.62 -3.23 -9.25
N LEU A 167 10.29 -4.52 -9.18
CA LEU A 167 11.12 -5.53 -8.52
C LEU A 167 12.48 -5.70 -9.20
N LYS A 168 12.54 -5.67 -10.53
CA LYS A 168 13.81 -5.70 -11.29
C LYS A 168 14.68 -4.46 -11.04
N ILE A 169 14.06 -3.28 -10.91
CA ILE A 169 14.80 -2.05 -10.54
C ILE A 169 15.39 -2.20 -9.12
N VAL A 170 14.64 -2.76 -8.18
CA VAL A 170 15.17 -3.06 -6.82
C VAL A 170 16.38 -3.99 -6.91
N ARG A 171 16.28 -5.09 -7.68
CA ARG A 171 17.40 -6.01 -7.90
C ARG A 171 18.63 -5.30 -8.45
N LYS A 172 18.44 -4.47 -9.48
CA LYS A 172 19.52 -3.68 -10.08
C LYS A 172 20.18 -2.76 -9.05
N ILE A 173 19.41 -2.06 -8.25
CA ILE A 173 19.93 -1.17 -7.20
C ILE A 173 20.74 -1.97 -6.17
N MET A 174 20.18 -3.06 -5.65
CA MET A 174 20.77 -3.81 -4.56
C MET A 174 21.98 -4.64 -5.01
N LEU A 175 21.91 -5.29 -6.18
CA LEU A 175 22.90 -6.28 -6.61
C LEU A 175 23.96 -5.72 -7.58
N GLU A 176 23.69 -4.62 -8.29
CA GLU A 176 24.55 -4.16 -9.35
C GLU A 176 25.25 -2.81 -9.05
N THR A 177 24.75 -2.02 -8.08
CA THR A 177 25.38 -0.73 -7.76
C THR A 177 26.56 -0.89 -6.81
N GLU A 178 27.64 -0.14 -7.05
CA GLU A 178 28.82 -0.12 -6.19
C GLU A 178 28.50 0.26 -4.74
N THR A 179 27.47 1.09 -4.53
CA THR A 179 27.01 1.50 -3.21
C THR A 179 26.58 0.33 -2.36
N PHE A 180 25.89 -0.67 -2.93
CA PHE A 180 25.37 -1.82 -2.19
C PHE A 180 26.26 -3.05 -2.34
N LYS A 181 26.97 -3.26 -3.44
CA LYS A 181 27.87 -4.42 -3.64
C LYS A 181 28.85 -4.64 -2.47
N LYS A 182 29.41 -3.57 -1.90
CA LYS A 182 30.33 -3.63 -0.75
C LYS A 182 29.73 -4.29 0.50
N TYR A 183 28.40 -4.39 0.58
CA TYR A 183 27.67 -5.05 1.63
C TYR A 183 27.25 -6.48 1.28
N GLU A 184 27.70 -7.00 0.15
CA GLU A 184 27.42 -8.35 -0.34
C GLU A 184 25.93 -8.72 -0.18
N PRO A 185 25.01 -7.97 -0.80
CA PRO A 185 23.59 -8.23 -0.63
C PRO A 185 23.18 -9.56 -1.29
N GLU A 186 22.42 -10.36 -0.55
CA GLU A 186 21.82 -11.62 -0.99
C GLU A 186 20.29 -11.47 -0.95
N GLU A 187 19.61 -11.67 -2.06
CA GLU A 187 18.16 -11.62 -2.09
C GLU A 187 17.57 -12.81 -1.32
N TYR A 188 16.97 -12.52 -0.17
CA TYR A 188 16.30 -13.51 0.67
C TYR A 188 14.86 -13.76 0.20
N ARG A 189 14.16 -12.70 -0.24
CA ARG A 189 12.80 -12.71 -0.78
C ARG A 189 12.66 -11.70 -1.92
N PRO A 190 11.91 -12.07 -2.99
CA PRO A 190 11.20 -13.33 -3.24
C PRO A 190 12.11 -14.51 -3.55
N GLY A 191 13.36 -14.30 -3.95
CA GLY A 191 14.35 -15.32 -4.27
C GLY A 191 15.03 -15.07 -5.62
N ALA A 192 16.35 -14.99 -5.62
CA ALA A 192 17.15 -14.64 -6.80
C ALA A 192 17.02 -15.63 -7.97
N HIS A 193 16.57 -16.86 -7.70
CA HIS A 193 16.36 -17.90 -8.73
C HIS A 193 15.13 -17.64 -9.61
N ILE A 194 14.18 -16.80 -9.14
CA ILE A 194 12.97 -16.47 -9.90
C ILE A 194 13.29 -15.38 -10.91
N THR A 195 13.29 -15.71 -12.20
CA THR A 195 13.65 -14.78 -13.29
C THR A 195 12.50 -14.42 -14.21
N ASP A 196 11.48 -15.30 -14.30
CA ASP A 196 10.25 -15.02 -15.03
C ASP A 196 9.43 -13.92 -14.33
N ASP A 197 8.80 -13.05 -15.11
CA ASP A 197 8.12 -11.87 -14.60
C ASP A 197 6.82 -12.20 -13.84
N GLU A 198 6.04 -13.15 -14.34
CA GLU A 198 4.79 -13.56 -13.72
C GLU A 198 5.07 -14.35 -12.43
N GLU A 199 6.03 -15.26 -12.46
CA GLU A 199 6.48 -16.00 -11.28
C GLU A 199 7.05 -15.05 -10.21
N LEU A 200 7.82 -14.03 -10.63
CA LEU A 200 8.39 -13.03 -9.74
C LEU A 200 7.29 -12.21 -9.05
N VAL A 201 6.30 -11.74 -9.79
CA VAL A 201 5.16 -10.99 -9.23
C VAL A 201 4.33 -11.89 -8.32
N GLN A 202 4.07 -13.13 -8.70
CA GLN A 202 3.34 -14.10 -7.89
C GLN A 202 4.04 -14.34 -6.56
N ALA A 203 5.32 -14.69 -6.59
CA ALA A 203 6.11 -14.94 -5.38
C ALA A 203 6.23 -13.69 -4.47
N ALA A 204 6.43 -12.51 -5.07
CA ALA A 204 6.49 -11.27 -4.32
C ALA A 204 5.13 -10.86 -3.72
N SER A 205 4.02 -11.27 -4.34
CA SER A 205 2.66 -10.99 -3.85
C SER A 205 2.39 -11.62 -2.49
N GLU A 206 3.00 -12.76 -2.17
CA GLU A 206 2.87 -13.44 -0.89
C GLU A 206 3.37 -12.58 0.29
N TYR A 207 4.28 -11.64 0.02
CA TYR A 207 4.88 -10.72 1.01
C TYR A 207 4.45 -9.28 0.79
N SER A 208 3.47 -9.06 -0.09
CA SER A 208 2.96 -7.73 -0.37
C SER A 208 1.83 -7.34 0.58
N GLN A 209 1.64 -6.05 0.73
CA GLN A 209 0.52 -5.52 1.51
C GLN A 209 0.17 -4.10 1.10
N THR A 210 -1.00 -3.64 1.54
CA THR A 210 -1.39 -2.23 1.47
C THR A 210 -0.38 -1.34 2.20
N ILE A 211 -0.11 -0.15 1.68
CA ILE A 211 0.54 0.91 2.45
C ILE A 211 -0.46 1.89 3.06
N PHE A 212 -1.73 1.46 3.14
CA PHE A 212 -2.81 2.19 3.80
C PHE A 212 -3.16 3.54 3.14
N HIS A 213 -3.15 3.58 1.80
CA HIS A 213 -3.53 4.73 0.99
C HIS A 213 -4.82 4.51 0.17
N PRO A 214 -5.90 3.91 0.74
CA PRO A 214 -7.10 3.63 -0.03
C PRO A 214 -7.83 4.92 -0.40
N VAL A 215 -8.23 5.02 -1.67
CA VAL A 215 -8.92 6.19 -2.24
C VAL A 215 -10.02 5.78 -3.21
N GLY A 216 -10.83 6.73 -3.67
CA GLY A 216 -11.65 6.61 -4.87
C GLY A 216 -13.07 6.13 -4.67
N THR A 217 -13.46 5.61 -3.50
CA THR A 217 -14.76 4.95 -3.27
C THR A 217 -15.98 5.88 -3.15
N CYS A 218 -15.76 7.19 -3.24
CA CYS A 218 -16.79 8.22 -3.39
C CYS A 218 -16.29 9.27 -4.38
N LYS A 219 -15.76 8.81 -5.54
CA LYS A 219 -15.00 9.66 -6.47
C LYS A 219 -15.71 10.93 -6.89
N MET A 220 -14.94 11.99 -6.97
CA MET A 220 -15.38 13.27 -7.53
C MET A 220 -15.50 13.16 -9.05
N GLY A 221 -16.48 13.87 -9.61
CA GLY A 221 -16.59 13.95 -11.05
C GLY A 221 -17.99 14.31 -11.53
N LYS A 222 -18.22 14.04 -12.82
CA LYS A 222 -19.49 14.18 -13.51
C LYS A 222 -19.90 12.80 -14.06
N GLY A 223 -21.20 12.58 -14.21
CA GLY A 223 -21.75 11.30 -14.71
C GLY A 223 -22.10 10.32 -13.59
N ASP A 224 -22.65 9.18 -14.00
CA ASP A 224 -23.37 8.25 -13.12
C ASP A 224 -22.50 7.55 -12.07
N GLU A 225 -21.20 7.41 -12.35
CA GLU A 225 -20.26 6.83 -11.40
C GLU A 225 -19.66 7.83 -10.39
N ALA A 226 -19.90 9.14 -10.57
CA ALA A 226 -19.41 10.15 -9.65
C ALA A 226 -20.35 10.26 -8.44
N VAL A 227 -19.76 10.28 -7.24
CA VAL A 227 -20.52 10.39 -5.99
C VAL A 227 -20.63 11.84 -5.54
N VAL A 228 -19.59 12.64 -5.74
CA VAL A 228 -19.57 14.05 -5.38
C VAL A 228 -19.16 14.94 -6.56
N ASN A 229 -19.55 16.20 -6.52
CA ASN A 229 -19.12 17.22 -7.47
C ASN A 229 -17.80 17.91 -7.02
N ASP A 230 -17.36 18.92 -7.78
CA ASP A 230 -16.16 19.74 -7.49
C ASP A 230 -16.22 20.55 -6.19
N LYS A 231 -17.41 20.70 -5.59
CA LYS A 231 -17.64 21.32 -4.28
C LYS A 231 -17.83 20.28 -3.18
N LEU A 232 -17.51 19.00 -3.47
CA LEU A 232 -17.63 17.85 -2.56
C LEU A 232 -19.07 17.52 -2.17
N LEU A 233 -20.08 18.16 -2.79
CA LEU A 233 -21.48 17.89 -2.55
C LEU A 233 -21.89 16.56 -3.21
N ALA A 234 -22.59 15.72 -2.46
CA ALA A 234 -23.13 14.47 -2.98
C ALA A 234 -24.18 14.73 -4.04
N HIS A 235 -24.05 14.06 -5.19
CA HIS A 235 -25.03 14.17 -6.28
C HIS A 235 -26.42 13.69 -5.83
N GLY A 236 -27.47 14.39 -6.25
CA GLY A 236 -28.86 14.06 -5.91
C GLY A 236 -29.29 14.41 -4.49
N LEU A 237 -28.42 14.94 -3.65
CA LEU A 237 -28.70 15.28 -2.24
C LEU A 237 -28.41 16.75 -1.95
N LYS A 238 -29.13 17.29 -0.96
CA LYS A 238 -28.91 18.66 -0.46
C LYS A 238 -28.11 18.62 0.83
N ASN A 239 -27.15 19.54 0.97
CA ASN A 239 -26.39 19.79 2.20
C ASN A 239 -25.55 18.61 2.74
N LEU A 240 -25.24 17.62 1.89
CA LEU A 240 -24.34 16.52 2.24
C LEU A 240 -23.04 16.65 1.46
N ARG A 241 -21.91 16.56 2.16
CA ARG A 241 -20.56 16.50 1.58
C ARG A 241 -19.82 15.25 2.03
N VAL A 242 -18.93 14.75 1.16
CA VAL A 242 -17.89 13.78 1.53
C VAL A 242 -16.55 14.50 1.47
N VAL A 243 -15.77 14.44 2.58
CA VAL A 243 -14.52 15.21 2.73
C VAL A 243 -13.45 14.28 3.33
N ASP A 244 -13.02 13.31 2.57
CA ASP A 244 -11.90 12.41 2.87
C ASP A 244 -11.28 11.89 1.56
N ALA A 245 -10.26 11.04 1.64
CA ALA A 245 -9.55 10.52 0.49
C ALA A 245 -10.43 9.69 -0.48
N SER A 246 -11.61 9.25 -0.07
CA SER A 246 -12.54 8.52 -0.95
C SER A 246 -13.03 9.33 -2.15
N ILE A 247 -12.92 10.67 -2.08
CA ILE A 247 -13.33 11.57 -3.19
C ILE A 247 -12.34 11.59 -4.35
N MET A 248 -11.09 11.15 -4.16
CA MET A 248 -10.05 11.19 -5.19
C MET A 248 -10.45 10.30 -6.37
N PRO A 249 -10.51 10.82 -7.61
CA PRO A 249 -11.01 10.05 -8.75
C PRO A 249 -9.96 9.09 -9.34
N ASN A 250 -8.66 9.42 -9.20
CA ASN A 250 -7.49 8.70 -9.74
C ASN A 250 -6.36 8.74 -8.72
#